data_52801ebe75da807f21d60f11911d2b2d
#
_entry.id   52801ebe75da807f21d60f11911d2b2d
#
_cell.length_a   1.000
_cell.length_b   1.000
_cell.length_c   1.000
_cell.angle_alpha   90.00
_cell.angle_beta   90.00
_cell.angle_gamma   90.00
#
_symmetry.space_group_name_H-M   'P 1'
#
loop_
_entity.id
_entity.type
_entity.pdbx_description
1 polymer ?
#
loop_
_entity_poly.entity_id
_entity_poly.type
_entity_poly.pdbx_seq_one_letter_code
_entity_poly.pdbx_strand_id
1 'polypeptide(L)'
;MVFDNAAEVGRRVGGEVRTSELFRRLAAHYGLDYTFTNPYSGNEKGNVENKVGRRRRNLFVPVPSFHDARAFNRRLLEDCLDLSEGKRHYRLGTPGPELFGEDGEALSPLPPAAFSCARRETGGRDKQGTVTVGGPHR
;
A
#
# COMPACT_ATOMS: atom_id res chain seq x y z
N MET A 1 0.26 -9.19 -6.11
CA MET A 1 0.60 -7.75 -5.93
C MET A 1 2.07 -7.52 -6.22
N VAL A 2 2.47 -6.31 -6.71
CA VAL A 2 3.87 -5.97 -7.00
C VAL A 2 4.34 -4.90 -6.01
N PHE A 3 5.44 -5.18 -5.33
CA PHE A 3 6.05 -4.28 -4.34
C PHE A 3 7.41 -3.77 -4.83
N ASP A 4 7.81 -2.61 -4.35
CA ASP A 4 9.18 -2.14 -4.48
C ASP A 4 10.09 -2.73 -3.39
N ASN A 5 11.39 -2.49 -3.52
CA ASN A 5 12.38 -3.00 -2.59
C ASN A 5 12.46 -2.12 -1.33
N ALA A 6 11.39 -2.06 -0.54
CA ALA A 6 11.36 -1.40 0.75
C ALA A 6 11.84 -2.36 1.86
N ALA A 7 12.78 -1.93 2.68
CA ALA A 7 13.43 -2.78 3.68
C ALA A 7 12.43 -3.38 4.71
N GLU A 8 11.37 -2.63 5.03
CA GLU A 8 10.33 -3.02 5.99
C GLU A 8 9.44 -4.15 5.45
N VAL A 9 9.28 -4.22 4.14
CA VAL A 9 8.46 -5.23 3.45
C VAL A 9 9.32 -6.39 2.99
N GLY A 10 10.35 -6.07 2.23
CA GLY A 10 11.27 -7.04 1.67
C GLY A 10 12.04 -6.46 0.50
N ARG A 11 12.99 -7.22 -0.01
CA ARG A 11 13.81 -6.82 -1.15
C ARG A 11 14.31 -8.02 -1.93
N ARG A 12 14.62 -7.79 -3.18
CA ARG A 12 15.33 -8.77 -4.02
C ARG A 12 16.84 -8.61 -3.84
N VAL A 13 17.52 -9.69 -3.49
CA VAL A 13 18.97 -9.74 -3.31
C VAL A 13 19.52 -10.95 -4.06
N GLY A 14 20.39 -10.74 -5.05
CA GLY A 14 21.02 -11.82 -5.81
C GLY A 14 20.02 -12.76 -6.51
N GLY A 15 18.89 -12.23 -6.97
CA GLY A 15 17.83 -13.04 -7.60
C GLY A 15 16.80 -13.64 -6.63
N GLU A 16 17.09 -13.68 -5.33
CA GLU A 16 16.17 -14.16 -4.30
C GLU A 16 15.34 -13.01 -3.71
N VAL A 17 14.10 -13.32 -3.34
CA VAL A 17 13.22 -12.40 -2.62
C VAL A 17 13.31 -12.68 -1.13
N ARG A 18 13.82 -11.72 -0.36
CA ARG A 18 13.87 -11.77 1.10
C ARG A 18 12.85 -10.82 1.69
N THR A 19 11.89 -11.36 2.40
CA THR A 19 10.80 -10.60 3.02
C THR A 19 10.92 -10.57 4.54
N SER A 20 10.40 -9.50 5.15
CA SER A 20 10.29 -9.45 6.62
C SER A 20 9.28 -10.49 7.11
N GLU A 21 9.45 -10.94 8.35
CA GLU A 21 8.52 -11.89 8.94
C GLU A 21 7.12 -11.30 9.09
N LEU A 22 7.02 -10.03 9.48
CA LEU A 22 5.74 -9.34 9.59
C LEU A 22 4.99 -9.29 8.25
N PHE A 23 5.70 -9.02 7.16
CA PHE A 23 5.10 -9.02 5.83
C PHE A 23 4.64 -10.42 5.40
N ARG A 24 5.42 -11.47 5.67
CA ARG A 24 5.01 -12.85 5.37
C ARG A 24 3.74 -13.23 6.11
N ARG A 25 3.63 -12.85 7.39
CA ARG A 25 2.42 -13.07 8.19
C ARG A 25 1.21 -12.30 7.64
N LEU A 26 1.41 -11.05 7.22
CA LEU A 26 0.38 -10.24 6.56
C LEU A 26 -0.09 -10.91 5.26
N ALA A 27 0.85 -11.30 4.40
CA ALA A 27 0.56 -11.94 3.13
C ALA A 27 -0.20 -13.26 3.32
N ALA A 28 0.24 -14.09 4.28
CA ALA A 28 -0.45 -15.34 4.61
C ALA A 28 -1.85 -15.10 5.19
N HIS A 29 -2.02 -14.07 6.03
CA HIS A 29 -3.32 -13.74 6.64
C HIS A 29 -4.37 -13.33 5.59
N TYR A 30 -3.97 -12.56 4.58
CA TYR A 30 -4.87 -12.09 3.52
C TYR A 30 -4.83 -12.92 2.24
N GLY A 31 -4.06 -14.00 2.20
CA GLY A 31 -3.89 -14.82 1.00
C GLY A 31 -3.27 -14.06 -0.18
N LEU A 32 -2.32 -13.17 0.08
CA LEU A 32 -1.73 -12.31 -0.94
C LEU A 32 -0.58 -13.00 -1.69
N ASP A 33 -0.73 -13.15 -2.99
CA ASP A 33 0.40 -13.42 -3.88
C ASP A 33 1.18 -12.14 -4.14
N TYR A 34 2.49 -12.18 -3.99
CA TYR A 34 3.34 -11.01 -4.13
C TYR A 34 4.63 -11.26 -4.90
N THR A 35 5.11 -10.22 -5.54
CA THR A 35 6.43 -10.18 -6.18
C THR A 35 7.08 -8.81 -5.93
N PHE A 36 8.39 -8.74 -6.13
CA PHE A 36 9.16 -7.50 -5.99
C PHE A 36 9.73 -7.09 -7.33
N THR A 37 9.77 -5.78 -7.57
CA THR A 37 10.46 -5.21 -8.74
C THR A 37 11.95 -5.55 -8.70
N ASN A 38 12.61 -5.52 -9.86
CA ASN A 38 14.06 -5.69 -9.90
C ASN A 38 14.74 -4.50 -9.21
N PRO A 39 15.87 -4.72 -8.52
CA PRO A 39 16.67 -3.64 -7.98
C PRO A 39 17.06 -2.63 -9.09
N TYR A 40 16.95 -1.35 -8.78
CA TYR A 40 17.29 -0.24 -9.71
C TYR A 40 16.44 -0.14 -10.98
N SER A 41 15.32 -0.84 -11.08
CA SER A 41 14.41 -0.82 -12.24
C SER A 41 13.31 0.23 -12.08
N GLY A 42 13.67 1.51 -12.12
CA GLY A 42 12.73 2.63 -12.01
C GLY A 42 11.64 2.63 -13.10
N ASN A 43 11.92 2.09 -14.27
CA ASN A 43 10.97 1.95 -15.38
C ASN A 43 9.81 0.98 -15.07
N GLU A 44 9.98 0.00 -14.19
CA GLU A 44 8.88 -0.88 -13.75
C GLU A 44 7.83 -0.10 -12.93
N LYS A 45 8.22 1.02 -12.32
CA LYS A 45 7.36 1.96 -11.58
C LYS A 45 6.91 3.19 -12.37
N GLY A 46 7.46 3.44 -13.54
CA GLY A 46 7.24 4.68 -14.29
C GLY A 46 5.77 5.04 -14.49
N ASN A 47 4.88 4.05 -14.62
CA ASN A 47 3.43 4.28 -14.72
C ASN A 47 2.83 4.85 -13.43
N VAL A 48 3.29 4.41 -12.26
CA VAL A 48 2.79 4.89 -10.96
C VAL A 48 3.28 6.31 -10.70
N GLU A 49 4.57 6.56 -10.92
CA GLU A 49 5.18 7.88 -10.74
C GLU A 49 4.56 8.93 -11.66
N ASN A 50 4.36 8.59 -12.93
CA ASN A 50 3.67 9.45 -13.89
C ASN A 50 2.22 9.74 -13.47
N LYS A 51 1.49 8.75 -12.96
CA LYS A 51 0.14 8.94 -12.43
C LYS A 51 0.13 9.88 -11.23
N VAL A 52 1.04 9.69 -10.28
CA VAL A 52 1.16 10.58 -9.09
C VAL A 52 1.47 12.01 -9.52
N GLY A 53 2.45 12.22 -10.39
CA GLY A 53 2.79 13.55 -10.89
C GLY A 53 1.63 14.23 -11.63
N ARG A 54 0.91 13.48 -12.47
CA ARG A 54 -0.27 13.98 -13.18
C ARG A 54 -1.41 14.34 -12.24
N ARG A 55 -1.70 13.48 -11.22
CA ARG A 55 -2.73 13.76 -10.23
C ARG A 55 -2.40 14.96 -9.39
N ARG A 56 -1.16 15.13 -8.94
CA ARG A 56 -0.72 16.33 -8.22
C ARG A 56 -0.96 17.60 -9.03
N ARG A 57 -0.59 17.62 -10.31
CA ARG A 57 -0.83 18.80 -11.16
C ARG A 57 -2.31 19.10 -11.36
N ASN A 58 -3.13 18.08 -11.53
CA ASN A 58 -4.56 18.28 -11.80
C ASN A 58 -5.34 18.70 -10.55
N LEU A 59 -4.97 18.24 -9.36
CA LEU A 59 -5.72 18.43 -8.13
C LEU A 59 -5.13 19.51 -7.20
N PHE A 60 -3.84 19.81 -7.35
CA PHE A 60 -3.13 20.72 -6.45
C PHE A 60 -2.44 21.88 -7.17
N VAL A 61 -2.83 22.17 -8.40
CA VAL A 61 -2.35 23.34 -9.14
C VAL A 61 -3.57 24.07 -9.74
N PRO A 62 -3.82 25.33 -9.33
CA PRO A 62 -3.09 26.08 -8.29
C PRO A 62 -3.20 25.44 -6.91
N VAL A 63 -2.29 25.78 -6.00
CA VAL A 63 -2.31 25.25 -4.64
C VAL A 63 -3.66 25.58 -3.98
N PRO A 64 -4.44 24.58 -3.55
CA PRO A 64 -5.76 24.81 -3.00
C PRO A 64 -5.69 25.51 -1.65
N SER A 65 -6.61 26.45 -1.44
CA SER A 65 -6.83 27.11 -0.15
C SER A 65 -8.14 26.58 0.45
N PHE A 66 -8.12 26.23 1.72
CA PHE A 66 -9.30 25.70 2.42
C PHE A 66 -9.26 26.07 3.91
N HIS A 67 -10.44 26.25 4.50
CA HIS A 67 -10.61 26.51 5.93
C HIS A 67 -10.96 25.24 6.72
N ASP A 68 -11.61 24.27 6.07
CA ASP A 68 -11.99 22.99 6.66
C ASP A 68 -11.33 21.83 5.88
N ALA A 69 -10.39 21.17 6.53
CA ALA A 69 -9.67 20.04 5.94
C ALA A 69 -10.59 18.83 5.68
N ARG A 70 -11.65 18.62 6.48
CA ARG A 70 -12.58 17.50 6.28
C ARG A 70 -13.46 17.72 5.05
N ALA A 71 -13.96 18.94 4.89
CA ALA A 71 -14.74 19.30 3.70
C ALA A 71 -13.86 19.23 2.44
N PHE A 72 -12.63 19.73 2.52
CA PHE A 72 -11.66 19.64 1.43
C PHE A 72 -11.37 18.18 1.04
N ASN A 73 -11.11 17.29 2.01
CA ASN A 73 -10.82 15.90 1.73
C ASN A 73 -12.01 15.13 1.12
N ARG A 74 -13.25 15.44 1.53
CA ARG A 74 -14.44 14.86 0.88
C ARG A 74 -14.51 15.25 -0.59
N ARG A 75 -14.39 16.54 -0.89
CA ARG A 75 -14.39 17.03 -2.26
C ARG A 75 -13.24 16.44 -3.08
N LEU A 76 -12.04 16.38 -2.51
CA LEU A 76 -10.89 15.77 -3.18
C LEU A 76 -11.13 14.30 -3.53
N LEU A 77 -11.82 13.56 -2.67
CA LEU A 77 -12.22 12.17 -2.96
C LEU A 77 -13.21 12.12 -4.13
N GLU A 78 -14.23 12.97 -4.14
CA GLU A 78 -15.20 13.10 -5.25
C GLU A 78 -14.48 13.41 -6.56
N ASP A 79 -13.62 14.43 -6.58
CA ASP A 79 -12.81 14.81 -7.75
C ASP A 79 -11.91 13.64 -8.23
N CYS A 80 -11.39 12.82 -7.31
CA CYS A 80 -10.60 11.63 -7.66
C CYS A 80 -11.44 10.51 -8.28
N LEU A 81 -12.67 10.31 -7.82
CA LEU A 81 -13.60 9.33 -8.35
C LEU A 81 -14.05 9.73 -9.78
N ASP A 82 -14.49 10.98 -9.95
CA ASP A 82 -14.89 11.53 -11.26
C ASP A 82 -13.77 11.42 -12.29
N LEU A 83 -12.54 11.74 -11.90
CA LEU A 83 -11.38 11.58 -12.75
C LEU A 83 -11.08 10.11 -13.10
N SER A 84 -11.62 9.17 -12.38
CA SER A 84 -11.45 7.73 -12.64
C SER A 84 -12.55 7.18 -13.54
N GLU A 85 -13.79 7.62 -13.34
CA GLU A 85 -14.96 7.19 -14.11
C GLU A 85 -14.90 7.60 -15.58
N GLY A 86 -14.41 8.80 -15.87
CA GLY A 86 -14.30 9.33 -17.22
C GLY A 86 -13.20 8.71 -18.09
N LYS A 87 -12.41 7.77 -17.56
CA LYS A 87 -11.24 7.22 -18.26
C LYS A 87 -11.42 5.78 -18.68
N ARG A 88 -11.10 5.54 -19.96
CA ARG A 88 -10.95 4.20 -20.49
C ARG A 88 -9.52 3.70 -20.33
N HIS A 89 -9.37 2.40 -20.11
CA HIS A 89 -8.07 1.75 -20.06
C HIS A 89 -7.39 1.84 -21.44
N TYR A 90 -6.15 2.29 -21.47
CA TYR A 90 -5.44 2.65 -22.71
C TYR A 90 -5.21 1.49 -23.69
N ARG A 91 -5.20 0.24 -23.23
CA ARG A 91 -5.07 -0.95 -24.07
C ARG A 91 -6.41 -1.61 -24.37
N LEU A 92 -7.31 -1.68 -23.38
CA LEU A 92 -8.54 -2.44 -23.47
C LEU A 92 -9.71 -1.59 -23.97
N GLY A 93 -9.61 -0.26 -23.88
CA GLY A 93 -10.70 0.64 -24.24
C GLY A 93 -11.91 0.60 -23.29
N THR A 94 -11.89 -0.28 -22.29
CA THR A 94 -12.95 -0.49 -21.30
C THR A 94 -12.88 0.58 -20.21
N PRO A 95 -14.01 1.10 -19.69
CA PRO A 95 -14.04 1.99 -18.56
C PRO A 95 -13.41 1.36 -17.31
N GLY A 96 -12.72 2.16 -16.48
CA GLY A 96 -12.06 1.68 -15.27
C GLY A 96 -12.99 1.00 -14.26
N PRO A 97 -14.19 1.53 -13.97
CA PRO A 97 -15.16 0.89 -13.09
C PRO A 97 -15.60 -0.50 -13.53
N GLU A 98 -15.75 -0.71 -14.83
CA GLU A 98 -16.14 -1.99 -15.43
C GLU A 98 -15.05 -3.06 -15.21
N LEU A 99 -13.78 -2.71 -15.47
CA LEU A 99 -12.62 -3.56 -15.18
C LEU A 99 -12.48 -3.84 -13.68
N PHE A 100 -12.78 -2.86 -12.84
CA PHE A 100 -12.74 -3.06 -11.40
C PHE A 100 -13.82 -4.01 -10.90
N GLY A 101 -15.00 -4.03 -11.55
CA GLY A 101 -16.05 -5.02 -11.30
C GLY A 101 -15.58 -6.45 -11.59
N GLU A 102 -14.97 -6.66 -12.75
CA GLU A 102 -14.37 -7.95 -13.14
C GLU A 102 -13.27 -8.40 -12.15
N ASP A 103 -12.37 -7.49 -11.78
CA ASP A 103 -11.35 -7.75 -10.75
C ASP A 103 -11.98 -8.10 -9.40
N GLY A 104 -13.09 -7.44 -9.05
CA GLY A 104 -13.84 -7.66 -7.81
C GLY A 104 -14.39 -9.09 -7.67
N GLU A 105 -14.83 -9.68 -8.77
CA GLU A 105 -15.31 -11.07 -8.80
C GLU A 105 -14.19 -12.10 -8.55
N ALA A 106 -12.95 -11.73 -8.88
CA ALA A 106 -11.78 -12.58 -8.65
C ALA A 106 -11.16 -12.42 -7.25
N LEU A 107 -11.60 -11.43 -6.46
CA LEU A 107 -11.08 -11.19 -5.13
C LEU A 107 -11.66 -12.19 -4.11
N SER A 108 -10.79 -12.70 -3.24
CA SER A 108 -11.22 -13.52 -2.11
C SER A 108 -11.86 -12.67 -1.01
N PRO A 109 -12.83 -13.20 -0.25
CA PRO A 109 -13.39 -12.52 0.90
C PRO A 109 -12.31 -12.15 1.92
N LEU A 110 -12.45 -11.00 2.56
CA LEU A 110 -11.54 -10.62 3.64
C LEU A 110 -11.70 -11.57 4.84
N PRO A 111 -10.61 -11.91 5.54
CA PRO A 111 -10.69 -12.62 6.80
C PRO A 111 -11.59 -11.90 7.82
N PRO A 112 -12.31 -12.63 8.69
CA PRO A 112 -13.23 -12.02 9.66
C PRO A 112 -12.52 -11.14 10.71
N ALA A 113 -11.23 -11.37 10.93
CA ALA A 113 -10.41 -10.56 11.83
C ALA A 113 -9.36 -9.78 11.04
N ALA A 114 -9.14 -8.52 11.42
CA ALA A 114 -8.06 -7.72 10.87
C ALA A 114 -6.69 -8.27 11.29
N PHE A 115 -5.69 -8.11 10.41
CA PHE A 115 -4.32 -8.47 10.74
C PHE A 115 -3.79 -7.64 11.91
N SER A 116 -3.24 -8.32 12.92
CA SER A 116 -2.59 -7.65 14.06
C SER A 116 -1.10 -7.46 13.78
N CYS A 117 -0.67 -6.19 13.69
CA CYS A 117 0.74 -5.84 13.64
C CYS A 117 1.42 -5.87 15.02
N ALA A 118 0.69 -6.17 16.09
CA ALA A 118 1.25 -6.21 17.44
C ALA A 118 2.29 -7.32 17.56
N ARG A 119 3.43 -6.98 18.12
CA ARG A 119 4.45 -7.92 18.55
C ARG A 119 4.22 -8.23 20.03
N ARG A 120 4.13 -9.50 20.37
CA ARG A 120 4.11 -9.94 21.77
C ARG A 120 5.52 -10.29 22.19
N GLU A 121 5.97 -9.68 23.28
CA GLU A 121 7.25 -10.01 23.90
C GLU A 121 6.99 -10.51 25.30
N THR A 122 7.72 -11.55 25.71
CA THR A 122 7.71 -12.04 27.08
C THR A 122 8.89 -11.40 27.80
N GLY A 123 8.59 -10.55 28.76
CA GLY A 123 9.61 -9.90 29.59
C GLY A 123 9.57 -10.43 31.02
N GLY A 124 10.74 -10.61 31.64
CA GLY A 124 10.86 -10.85 33.05
C GLY A 124 10.58 -9.55 33.82
N ARG A 125 9.86 -9.65 34.94
CA ARG A 125 9.65 -8.53 35.86
C ARG A 125 10.82 -8.51 36.85
N ASP A 126 11.42 -7.34 37.07
CA ASP A 126 12.42 -7.13 38.12
C ASP A 126 11.79 -7.03 39.51
N LYS A 127 12.64 -6.91 40.54
CA LYS A 127 12.20 -6.78 41.96
C LYS A 127 11.39 -5.50 42.23
N GLN A 128 11.55 -4.49 41.40
CA GLN A 128 10.85 -3.21 41.47
C GLN A 128 9.53 -3.21 40.67
N GLY A 129 9.22 -4.30 39.96
CA GLY A 129 8.01 -4.43 39.19
C GLY A 129 8.12 -3.87 37.76
N THR A 130 9.32 -3.48 37.34
CA THR A 130 9.57 -2.94 36.00
C THR A 130 9.73 -4.06 34.99
N VAL A 131 9.15 -3.89 33.79
CA VAL A 131 9.32 -4.81 32.65
C VAL A 131 10.06 -4.05 31.54
N THR A 132 11.19 -4.58 31.11
CA THR A 132 11.89 -4.04 29.97
C THR A 132 11.31 -4.63 28.70
N VAL A 133 10.72 -3.80 27.84
CA VAL A 133 10.17 -4.17 26.54
C VAL A 133 11.08 -3.61 25.46
N GLY A 134 11.54 -4.48 24.56
CA GLY A 134 12.44 -4.09 23.48
C GLY A 134 13.90 -3.92 23.95
N GLY A 135 14.75 -4.88 23.62
CA GLY A 135 16.19 -4.69 23.68
C GLY A 135 16.62 -3.63 22.64
N PRO A 136 17.84 -3.08 22.77
CA PRO A 136 18.33 -2.05 21.85
C PRO A 136 18.26 -2.58 20.42
N HIS A 137 17.53 -1.86 19.58
CA HIS A 137 17.54 -2.10 18.13
C HIS A 137 18.97 -1.86 17.62
N ARG A 138 19.66 -2.93 17.24
CA ARG A 138 20.92 -2.86 16.48
C ARG A 138 20.62 -2.84 15.00
#